data_b5979493e718b01598bc9f3c480ad94e
#
_entry.id   b5979493e718b01598bc9f3c480ad94e
#
_cell.length_a   1.000
_cell.length_b   1.000
_cell.length_c   1.000
_cell.angle_alpha   90.00
_cell.angle_beta   90.00
_cell.angle_gamma   90.00
#
_symmetry.space_group_name_H-M   'P 1'
#
loop_
_entity.id
_entity.type
_entity.pdbx_description
1 polymer ?
#
loop_
_entity_poly.entity_id
_entity_poly.type
_entity_poly.pdbx_seq_one_letter_code
_entity_poly.pdbx_strand_id
1 'polypeptide(L)'
;MKKLKILMISSEVVPYAKTGGLADVVGALPQVLQRLGHEVIVVMPRYGSIDGQKFGLRRHWDSMGVWMGNTQEWCAVDVADNDGVPTYFIEHNNFFGRAGLYHDDNFNDYDDNPRRFAFLTRAGLQLSQDLGFAPDIVHVHDWQTALASAYLKIWHWNDALLGSAASVLTIHNIAYQGKYPASHYDYLGLQWGNFTPGKFEDYGAVNFLKGGIAYADVVNTVSPTYANETRTPALGYGLAPYLNDKGEDYVGILNGVDYTQWNPAVDKLIPARYSLEDMAGKRICKAELQRRFLLDVNPNIPIVGVVSRLVGQKGLDLLAATIERIVNEMVVQFVVLGSGDKGLERFYSDLPQRYPGRVGSFIGYSNQLAHWIEAGADFFIMPSIYEPCGLNQIYSLKYGTLPIVRATGGLDDTVQQYDERTGDGTGFKFWEPSPSAVFYTVGWAVSTFYDRPQHIAKMVRTAMQQDYSWEKSAAQYEALYAQAMRNRGSL
;
A
#
# COMPACT_ATOMS: atom_id res chain seq x y z
N MET A 1 -22.20 -14.89 -6.60
CA MET A 1 -22.36 -14.63 -5.16
C MET A 1 -23.57 -13.73 -4.93
N LYS A 2 -24.19 -13.70 -3.72
CA LYS A 2 -25.23 -12.70 -3.38
C LYS A 2 -24.64 -11.31 -3.52
N LYS A 3 -25.41 -10.35 -4.07
CA LYS A 3 -25.05 -8.94 -4.08
C LYS A 3 -24.94 -8.43 -2.65
N LEU A 4 -23.79 -7.88 -2.26
CA LEU A 4 -23.52 -7.33 -0.94
C LEU A 4 -23.57 -5.81 -0.94
N LYS A 5 -23.96 -5.23 0.19
CA LYS A 5 -23.79 -3.82 0.51
C LYS A 5 -22.52 -3.66 1.36
N ILE A 6 -21.59 -2.85 0.89
CA ILE A 6 -20.26 -2.71 1.49
C ILE A 6 -20.01 -1.24 1.84
N LEU A 7 -19.80 -0.97 3.13
CA LEU A 7 -19.30 0.31 3.62
C LEU A 7 -17.81 0.23 3.81
N MET A 8 -17.02 1.03 3.07
CA MET A 8 -15.59 1.18 3.31
C MET A 8 -15.31 2.49 4.02
N ILE A 9 -14.53 2.46 5.11
CA ILE A 9 -14.07 3.66 5.83
C ILE A 9 -12.56 3.68 5.80
N SER A 10 -11.96 4.77 5.29
CA SER A 10 -10.53 4.89 5.11
C SER A 10 -10.03 6.31 5.37
N SER A 11 -8.79 6.42 5.83
CA SER A 11 -8.11 7.72 5.96
C SER A 11 -7.58 8.26 4.64
N GLU A 12 -7.36 7.40 3.64
CA GLU A 12 -6.80 7.75 2.33
C GLU A 12 -7.58 7.04 1.21
N VAL A 13 -7.76 7.74 0.10
CA VAL A 13 -8.40 7.21 -1.13
C VAL A 13 -7.84 7.94 -2.36
N VAL A 14 -7.30 7.22 -3.34
CA VAL A 14 -6.94 7.78 -4.65
C VAL A 14 -8.25 8.09 -5.42
N PRO A 15 -8.36 9.26 -6.10
CA PRO A 15 -7.30 10.23 -6.38
C PRO A 15 -7.23 11.40 -5.37
N TYR A 16 -7.95 11.37 -4.26
CA TYR A 16 -8.19 12.50 -3.38
C TYR A 16 -7.05 12.76 -2.39
N ALA A 17 -6.59 11.73 -1.70
CA ALA A 17 -5.51 11.84 -0.72
C ALA A 17 -4.71 10.54 -0.69
N LYS A 18 -3.36 10.66 -0.69
CA LYS A 18 -2.44 9.52 -0.72
C LYS A 18 -1.14 9.82 -0.02
N THR A 19 -0.71 8.93 0.87
CA THR A 19 0.65 8.86 1.40
C THR A 19 1.30 7.49 1.16
N GLY A 20 0.49 6.45 0.96
CA GLY A 20 0.95 5.07 0.80
C GLY A 20 0.04 4.18 -0.03
N GLY A 21 0.30 2.87 0.01
CA GLY A 21 -0.44 1.88 -0.77
C GLY A 21 -1.90 1.67 -0.33
N LEU A 22 -2.25 2.07 0.91
CA LEU A 22 -3.64 2.04 1.39
C LEU A 22 -4.57 2.81 0.44
N ALA A 23 -4.15 4.02 0.02
CA ALA A 23 -4.92 4.87 -0.88
C ALA A 23 -5.19 4.19 -2.24
N ASP A 24 -4.22 3.44 -2.77
CA ASP A 24 -4.36 2.71 -4.04
C ASP A 24 -5.39 1.59 -3.90
N VAL A 25 -5.38 0.87 -2.78
CA VAL A 25 -6.35 -0.20 -2.50
C VAL A 25 -7.78 0.35 -2.44
N VAL A 26 -8.01 1.41 -1.64
CA VAL A 26 -9.35 1.98 -1.47
C VAL A 26 -9.78 2.83 -2.68
N GLY A 27 -8.83 3.21 -3.53
CA GLY A 27 -9.13 3.85 -4.82
C GLY A 27 -9.51 2.87 -5.93
N ALA A 28 -9.20 1.56 -5.79
CA ALA A 28 -9.40 0.58 -6.85
C ALA A 28 -10.35 -0.56 -6.49
N LEU A 29 -10.21 -1.17 -5.33
CA LEU A 29 -11.02 -2.31 -4.90
C LEU A 29 -12.55 -2.03 -4.92
N PRO A 30 -13.05 -0.86 -4.42
CA PRO A 30 -14.47 -0.54 -4.46
C PRO A 30 -15.06 -0.59 -5.86
N GLN A 31 -14.35 -0.04 -6.84
CA GLN A 31 -14.78 0.00 -8.25
C GLN A 31 -14.89 -1.40 -8.85
N VAL A 32 -13.93 -2.28 -8.53
CA VAL A 32 -13.95 -3.67 -8.99
C VAL A 32 -15.11 -4.43 -8.36
N LEU A 33 -15.32 -4.28 -7.05
CA LEU A 33 -16.45 -4.90 -6.35
C LEU A 33 -17.79 -4.43 -6.90
N GLN A 34 -17.89 -3.15 -7.27
CA GLN A 34 -19.10 -2.62 -7.91
C GLN A 34 -19.32 -3.22 -9.30
N ARG A 35 -18.25 -3.38 -10.12
CA ARG A 35 -18.35 -4.09 -11.42
C ARG A 35 -18.75 -5.56 -11.25
N LEU A 36 -18.41 -6.19 -10.14
CA LEU A 36 -18.86 -7.54 -9.78
C LEU A 36 -20.32 -7.59 -9.26
N GLY A 37 -20.98 -6.44 -9.16
CA GLY A 37 -22.40 -6.31 -8.84
C GLY A 37 -22.72 -5.98 -7.38
N HIS A 38 -21.70 -5.74 -6.54
CA HIS A 38 -21.92 -5.26 -5.17
C HIS A 38 -22.30 -3.78 -5.17
N GLU A 39 -22.91 -3.33 -4.07
CA GLU A 39 -23.21 -1.92 -3.81
C GLU A 39 -22.18 -1.41 -2.79
N VAL A 40 -21.31 -0.50 -3.22
CA VAL A 40 -20.18 -0.03 -2.41
C VAL A 40 -20.29 1.47 -2.19
N ILE A 41 -20.12 1.93 -0.95
CA ILE A 41 -19.90 3.33 -0.62
C ILE A 41 -18.57 3.46 0.15
N VAL A 42 -17.87 4.57 -0.07
CA VAL A 42 -16.61 4.88 0.58
C VAL A 42 -16.75 6.13 1.42
N VAL A 43 -16.15 6.13 2.62
CA VAL A 43 -16.11 7.30 3.52
C VAL A 43 -14.67 7.64 3.84
N MET A 44 -14.31 8.93 3.72
CA MET A 44 -13.00 9.45 4.03
C MET A 44 -13.06 10.86 4.64
N PRO A 45 -11.97 11.37 5.23
CA PRO A 45 -11.90 12.75 5.67
C PRO A 45 -11.91 13.73 4.49
N ARG A 46 -12.55 14.88 4.69
CA ARG A 46 -12.42 16.04 3.82
C ARG A 46 -11.17 16.83 4.24
N TYR A 47 -9.99 16.38 3.78
CA TYR A 47 -8.75 17.10 4.07
C TYR A 47 -8.70 18.46 3.39
N GLY A 48 -8.06 19.45 4.04
CA GLY A 48 -7.89 20.79 3.49
C GLY A 48 -7.13 20.83 2.16
N SER A 49 -6.30 19.83 1.89
CA SER A 49 -5.57 19.67 0.63
C SER A 49 -6.42 19.16 -0.56
N ILE A 50 -7.64 18.68 -0.32
CA ILE A 50 -8.51 18.16 -1.39
C ILE A 50 -9.17 19.34 -2.12
N ASP A 51 -8.90 19.49 -3.40
CA ASP A 51 -9.56 20.49 -4.25
C ASP A 51 -10.97 19.99 -4.63
N GLY A 52 -11.99 20.57 -3.97
CA GLY A 52 -13.38 20.20 -4.19
C GLY A 52 -13.90 20.47 -5.60
N GLN A 53 -13.40 21.54 -6.26
CA GLN A 53 -13.81 21.85 -7.64
C GLN A 53 -13.22 20.87 -8.63
N LYS A 54 -11.92 20.59 -8.50
CA LYS A 54 -11.21 19.60 -9.33
C LYS A 54 -11.87 18.23 -9.32
N PHE A 55 -12.32 17.79 -8.15
CA PHE A 55 -12.91 16.47 -7.97
C PHE A 55 -14.46 16.46 -7.98
N GLY A 56 -15.09 17.59 -8.26
CA GLY A 56 -16.54 17.67 -8.39
C GLY A 56 -17.30 17.37 -7.10
N LEU A 57 -16.71 17.73 -5.94
CA LEU A 57 -17.36 17.53 -4.64
C LEU A 57 -18.63 18.40 -4.56
N ARG A 58 -19.71 17.79 -4.10
CA ARG A 58 -20.99 18.46 -3.88
C ARG A 58 -21.40 18.29 -2.42
N ARG A 59 -21.95 19.34 -1.83
CA ARG A 59 -22.52 19.27 -0.49
C ARG A 59 -23.67 18.27 -0.47
N HIS A 60 -23.60 17.28 0.42
CA HIS A 60 -24.64 16.31 0.67
C HIS A 60 -25.48 16.72 1.87
N TRP A 61 -24.83 17.01 3.01
CA TRP A 61 -25.44 17.55 4.21
C TRP A 61 -24.61 18.67 4.80
N ASP A 62 -25.30 19.75 5.24
CA ASP A 62 -24.63 20.86 5.92
C ASP A 62 -24.29 20.52 7.37
N SER A 63 -24.98 19.54 7.97
CA SER A 63 -24.79 19.18 9.36
C SER A 63 -25.16 17.73 9.63
N MET A 64 -24.25 16.99 10.25
CA MET A 64 -24.46 15.63 10.77
C MET A 64 -23.87 15.57 12.18
N GLY A 65 -24.66 15.17 13.18
CA GLY A 65 -24.22 15.04 14.56
C GLY A 65 -23.69 13.64 14.86
N VAL A 66 -22.52 13.55 15.45
CA VAL A 66 -21.85 12.28 15.78
C VAL A 66 -21.54 12.24 17.28
N TRP A 67 -22.03 11.23 17.98
CA TRP A 67 -21.76 11.06 19.40
C TRP A 67 -20.37 10.48 19.65
N MET A 68 -19.56 11.20 20.45
CA MET A 68 -18.24 10.80 20.90
C MET A 68 -18.23 10.76 22.43
N GLY A 69 -18.38 9.57 23.00
CA GLY A 69 -18.61 9.44 24.44
C GLY A 69 -19.84 10.24 24.89
N ASN A 70 -19.62 11.24 25.73
CA ASN A 70 -20.67 12.10 26.28
C ASN A 70 -20.84 13.43 25.52
N THR A 71 -20.11 13.64 24.44
CA THR A 71 -20.17 14.85 23.62
C THR A 71 -20.65 14.56 22.23
N GLN A 72 -21.34 15.52 21.62
CA GLN A 72 -21.74 15.43 20.22
C GLN A 72 -20.87 16.39 19.40
N GLU A 73 -20.14 15.82 18.44
CA GLU A 73 -19.37 16.57 17.45
C GLU A 73 -20.21 16.73 16.17
N TRP A 74 -20.05 17.86 15.48
CA TRP A 74 -20.79 18.17 14.28
C TRP A 74 -19.87 18.29 13.08
N CYS A 75 -20.29 17.71 11.97
CA CYS A 75 -19.57 17.78 10.70
C CYS A 75 -20.54 18.03 9.54
N ALA A 76 -20.01 18.52 8.43
CA ALA A 76 -20.71 18.49 7.17
C ALA A 76 -20.27 17.28 6.34
N VAL A 77 -21.03 16.94 5.33
CA VAL A 77 -20.75 15.80 4.45
C VAL A 77 -20.78 16.28 2.99
N ASP A 78 -19.69 16.09 2.28
CA ASP A 78 -19.63 16.23 0.83
C ASP A 78 -19.68 14.84 0.17
N VAL A 79 -20.01 14.79 -1.11
CA VAL A 79 -20.02 13.56 -1.90
C VAL A 79 -19.45 13.82 -3.30
N ALA A 80 -18.70 12.86 -3.81
CA ALA A 80 -18.30 12.78 -5.22
C ALA A 80 -18.49 11.36 -5.73
N ASP A 81 -18.56 11.23 -7.04
CA ASP A 81 -18.50 9.93 -7.71
C ASP A 81 -17.06 9.60 -8.08
N ASN A 82 -16.62 8.40 -7.71
CA ASN A 82 -15.30 7.87 -8.08
C ASN A 82 -15.49 6.63 -8.97
N ASP A 83 -15.62 6.86 -10.27
CA ASP A 83 -15.87 5.83 -11.27
C ASP A 83 -17.08 4.92 -10.93
N GLY A 84 -18.19 5.56 -10.54
CA GLY A 84 -19.44 4.91 -10.19
C GLY A 84 -19.57 4.56 -8.71
N VAL A 85 -18.55 4.75 -7.89
CA VAL A 85 -18.58 4.52 -6.43
C VAL A 85 -18.81 5.83 -5.70
N PRO A 86 -19.95 6.01 -4.99
CA PRO A 86 -20.16 7.17 -4.14
C PRO A 86 -19.09 7.24 -3.03
N THR A 87 -18.33 8.34 -3.04
CA THR A 87 -17.33 8.62 -2.00
C THR A 87 -17.80 9.83 -1.19
N TYR A 88 -18.00 9.62 0.11
CA TYR A 88 -18.44 10.62 1.05
C TYR A 88 -17.26 11.18 1.84
N PHE A 89 -17.25 12.49 2.03
CA PHE A 89 -16.17 13.23 2.69
C PHE A 89 -16.69 13.85 3.98
N ILE A 90 -16.11 13.46 5.10
CA ILE A 90 -16.43 14.01 6.41
C ILE A 90 -15.66 15.32 6.61
N GLU A 91 -16.39 16.44 6.56
CA GLU A 91 -15.83 17.77 6.77
C GLU A 91 -15.93 18.18 8.22
N HIS A 92 -14.79 18.28 8.88
CA HIS A 92 -14.63 18.83 10.21
C HIS A 92 -13.35 19.67 10.23
N ASN A 93 -13.49 21.00 10.11
CA ASN A 93 -12.35 21.88 9.84
C ASN A 93 -11.23 21.78 10.86
N ASN A 94 -11.56 21.68 12.17
CA ASN A 94 -10.54 21.54 13.20
C ASN A 94 -9.76 20.23 13.10
N PHE A 95 -10.39 19.15 12.63
CA PHE A 95 -9.76 17.83 12.51
C PHE A 95 -9.08 17.62 11.14
N PHE A 96 -9.75 17.99 10.06
CA PHE A 96 -9.32 17.60 8.71
C PHE A 96 -9.01 18.78 7.78
N GLY A 97 -9.36 20.03 8.14
CA GLY A 97 -9.06 21.23 7.34
C GLY A 97 -7.57 21.62 7.31
N ARG A 98 -6.68 20.73 7.71
CA ARG A 98 -5.22 20.92 7.79
C ARG A 98 -4.53 20.52 6.48
N ALA A 99 -3.29 21.01 6.29
CA ALA A 99 -2.51 20.71 5.10
C ALA A 99 -2.06 19.24 5.05
N GLY A 100 -1.55 18.71 6.16
CA GLY A 100 -1.09 17.33 6.28
C GLY A 100 -2.19 16.35 6.67
N LEU A 101 -2.07 15.08 6.26
CA LEU A 101 -3.02 14.05 6.61
C LEU A 101 -2.85 13.60 8.07
N TYR A 102 -1.62 13.36 8.52
CA TYR A 102 -1.28 12.77 9.82
C TYR A 102 -0.36 13.64 10.67
N HIS A 103 0.46 14.47 10.05
CA HIS A 103 1.53 15.24 10.65
C HIS A 103 1.63 16.65 10.02
N ASP A 104 2.31 17.55 10.69
CA ASP A 104 2.65 18.87 10.20
C ASP A 104 3.78 18.84 9.16
N ASP A 105 4.18 20.03 8.67
CA ASP A 105 5.25 20.17 7.67
C ASP A 105 6.64 19.78 8.21
N ASN A 106 6.79 19.64 9.53
CA ASN A 106 8.01 19.17 10.19
C ASN A 106 7.99 17.66 10.49
N PHE A 107 6.98 16.95 9.99
CA PHE A 107 6.73 15.52 10.24
C PHE A 107 6.44 15.19 11.72
N ASN A 108 5.93 16.14 12.51
CA ASN A 108 5.41 15.86 13.83
C ASN A 108 3.95 15.44 13.70
N ASP A 109 3.62 14.28 14.25
CA ASP A 109 2.23 13.82 14.31
C ASP A 109 1.34 14.82 15.01
N TYR A 110 0.11 14.99 14.56
CA TYR A 110 -0.86 15.81 15.27
C TYR A 110 -1.27 15.15 16.60
N ASP A 111 -1.17 15.85 17.70
CA ASP A 111 -1.49 15.34 19.05
C ASP A 111 -2.94 14.85 19.17
N ASP A 112 -3.84 15.39 18.36
CA ASP A 112 -5.24 15.04 18.34
C ASP A 112 -5.60 13.91 17.33
N ASN A 113 -4.63 13.27 16.71
CA ASN A 113 -4.84 12.14 15.79
C ASN A 113 -5.78 11.05 16.38
N PRO A 114 -5.68 10.65 17.66
CA PRO A 114 -6.61 9.69 18.23
C PRO A 114 -8.07 10.16 18.21
N ARG A 115 -8.31 11.46 18.42
CA ARG A 115 -9.66 12.05 18.34
C ARG A 115 -10.14 12.15 16.90
N ARG A 116 -9.29 12.61 16.01
CA ARG A 116 -9.58 12.78 14.57
C ARG A 116 -10.09 11.47 13.95
N PHE A 117 -9.36 10.39 14.15
CA PHE A 117 -9.67 9.12 13.50
C PHE A 117 -10.73 8.29 14.24
N ALA A 118 -10.84 8.43 15.56
CA ALA A 118 -12.02 7.92 16.27
C ALA A 118 -13.30 8.58 15.76
N PHE A 119 -13.26 9.92 15.58
CA PHE A 119 -14.38 10.68 15.02
C PHE A 119 -14.71 10.23 13.59
N LEU A 120 -13.72 10.12 12.69
CA LEU A 120 -13.91 9.60 11.32
C LEU A 120 -14.66 8.27 11.33
N THR A 121 -14.20 7.35 12.18
CA THR A 121 -14.75 6.00 12.27
C THR A 121 -16.25 6.03 12.69
N ARG A 122 -16.56 6.83 13.71
CA ARG A 122 -17.94 7.03 14.17
C ARG A 122 -18.80 7.74 13.13
N ALA A 123 -18.25 8.78 12.50
CA ALA A 123 -18.95 9.54 11.46
C ALA A 123 -19.28 8.65 10.24
N GLY A 124 -18.41 7.72 9.86
CA GLY A 124 -18.68 6.77 8.79
C GLY A 124 -19.84 5.81 9.12
N LEU A 125 -19.93 5.33 10.36
CA LEU A 125 -21.06 4.49 10.81
C LEU A 125 -22.34 5.31 10.91
N GLN A 126 -22.29 6.54 11.46
CA GLN A 126 -23.45 7.44 11.54
C GLN A 126 -23.98 7.79 10.15
N LEU A 127 -23.07 8.11 9.21
CA LEU A 127 -23.44 8.37 7.82
C LEU A 127 -24.24 7.21 7.21
N SER A 128 -23.79 5.98 7.44
CA SER A 128 -24.48 4.78 6.95
C SER A 128 -25.91 4.67 7.49
N GLN A 129 -26.09 4.97 8.79
CA GLN A 129 -27.41 5.00 9.42
C GLN A 129 -28.31 6.11 8.83
N ASP A 130 -27.78 7.33 8.71
CA ASP A 130 -28.54 8.49 8.22
C ASP A 130 -28.90 8.36 6.73
N LEU A 131 -28.10 7.64 5.94
CA LEU A 131 -28.39 7.26 4.55
C LEU A 131 -29.44 6.13 4.45
N GLY A 132 -29.75 5.43 5.54
CA GLY A 132 -30.53 4.18 5.50
C GLY A 132 -29.75 3.04 4.78
N PHE A 133 -28.44 3.15 4.69
CA PHE A 133 -27.58 2.13 4.08
C PHE A 133 -27.27 1.05 5.13
N ALA A 134 -27.90 -0.11 5.00
CA ALA A 134 -27.65 -1.27 5.86
C ALA A 134 -26.56 -2.15 5.24
N PRO A 135 -25.29 -2.01 5.65
CA PRO A 135 -24.20 -2.79 5.05
C PRO A 135 -24.23 -4.25 5.50
N ASP A 136 -23.97 -5.18 4.58
CA ASP A 136 -23.61 -6.56 4.93
C ASP A 136 -22.17 -6.61 5.49
N ILE A 137 -21.28 -5.72 4.97
CA ILE A 137 -19.85 -5.62 5.32
C ILE A 137 -19.49 -4.17 5.68
N VAL A 138 -18.80 -4.01 6.80
CA VAL A 138 -18.04 -2.79 7.13
C VAL A 138 -16.57 -3.12 7.02
N HIS A 139 -15.92 -2.61 5.96
CA HIS A 139 -14.51 -2.84 5.66
C HIS A 139 -13.68 -1.62 6.03
N VAL A 140 -12.75 -1.79 6.93
CA VAL A 140 -11.91 -0.72 7.49
C VAL A 140 -10.43 -1.00 7.32
N HIS A 141 -9.62 0.06 7.32
CA HIS A 141 -8.22 0.01 6.91
C HIS A 141 -7.32 0.64 7.95
N ASP A 142 -6.30 -0.11 8.40
CA ASP A 142 -5.30 0.27 9.39
C ASP A 142 -5.87 0.79 10.71
N TRP A 143 -5.02 1.33 11.57
CA TRP A 143 -5.39 1.82 12.90
C TRP A 143 -6.41 2.98 12.85
N GLN A 144 -6.36 3.80 11.80
CA GLN A 144 -7.20 4.99 11.68
C GLN A 144 -8.69 4.67 11.70
N THR A 145 -9.09 3.51 11.23
CA THR A 145 -10.50 3.13 11.16
C THR A 145 -10.82 1.80 11.87
N ALA A 146 -9.83 1.18 12.51
CA ALA A 146 -9.96 -0.10 13.20
C ALA A 146 -11.04 -0.13 14.30
N LEU A 147 -11.32 1.03 14.92
CA LEU A 147 -12.36 1.16 15.97
C LEU A 147 -13.75 0.77 15.51
N ALA A 148 -14.06 0.79 14.21
CA ALA A 148 -15.39 0.40 13.70
C ALA A 148 -15.76 -1.02 14.12
N SER A 149 -14.81 -1.96 14.12
CA SER A 149 -15.04 -3.34 14.55
C SER A 149 -15.55 -3.41 16.01
N ALA A 150 -14.99 -2.59 16.89
CA ALA A 150 -15.42 -2.51 18.28
C ALA A 150 -16.78 -1.82 18.41
N TYR A 151 -17.02 -0.72 17.69
CA TYR A 151 -18.29 -0.01 17.73
C TYR A 151 -19.45 -0.89 17.24
N LEU A 152 -19.26 -1.69 16.19
CA LEU A 152 -20.25 -2.64 15.69
C LEU A 152 -20.63 -3.70 16.74
N LYS A 153 -19.66 -4.18 17.52
CA LYS A 153 -19.87 -5.23 18.53
C LYS A 153 -20.40 -4.69 19.87
N ILE A 154 -20.03 -3.45 20.24
CA ILE A 154 -20.33 -2.89 21.56
C ILE A 154 -21.56 -1.98 21.51
N TRP A 155 -21.68 -1.11 20.52
CA TRP A 155 -22.75 -0.10 20.45
C TRP A 155 -23.87 -0.47 19.49
N HIS A 156 -23.53 -1.15 18.38
CA HIS A 156 -24.47 -1.43 17.30
C HIS A 156 -24.88 -2.90 17.22
N TRP A 157 -24.61 -3.71 18.24
CA TRP A 157 -24.89 -5.15 18.21
C TRP A 157 -26.37 -5.50 17.96
N ASN A 158 -27.30 -4.64 18.33
CA ASN A 158 -28.76 -4.77 18.14
C ASN A 158 -29.38 -3.64 17.27
N ASP A 159 -28.55 -2.87 16.57
CA ASP A 159 -29.01 -1.81 15.68
C ASP A 159 -29.67 -2.40 14.44
N ALA A 160 -30.78 -1.77 14.00
CA ALA A 160 -31.60 -2.27 12.90
C ALA A 160 -30.82 -2.28 11.54
N LEU A 161 -29.86 -1.36 11.35
CA LEU A 161 -29.09 -1.22 10.11
C LEU A 161 -27.70 -1.83 10.21
N LEU A 162 -27.02 -1.66 11.35
CA LEU A 162 -25.64 -2.04 11.55
C LEU A 162 -25.46 -3.36 12.33
N GLY A 163 -26.51 -3.83 13.02
CA GLY A 163 -26.40 -4.96 13.96
C GLY A 163 -26.00 -6.28 13.31
N SER A 164 -26.33 -6.50 12.05
CA SER A 164 -25.95 -7.69 11.29
C SER A 164 -24.67 -7.51 10.47
N ALA A 165 -24.12 -6.29 10.38
CA ALA A 165 -22.93 -6.02 9.58
C ALA A 165 -21.72 -6.77 10.11
N ALA A 166 -21.03 -7.48 9.22
CA ALA A 166 -19.76 -8.12 9.52
C ALA A 166 -18.58 -7.15 9.30
N SER A 167 -17.60 -7.20 10.19
CA SER A 167 -16.43 -6.32 10.14
C SER A 167 -15.22 -7.01 9.51
N VAL A 168 -14.58 -6.31 8.57
CA VAL A 168 -13.31 -6.70 7.96
C VAL A 168 -12.28 -5.61 8.23
N LEU A 169 -11.13 -5.98 8.81
CA LEU A 169 -10.02 -5.06 9.05
C LEU A 169 -8.83 -5.45 8.18
N THR A 170 -8.45 -4.59 7.24
CA THR A 170 -7.22 -4.73 6.47
C THR A 170 -6.07 -3.98 7.13
N ILE A 171 -4.97 -4.68 7.41
CA ILE A 171 -3.72 -4.12 7.92
C ILE A 171 -2.76 -3.95 6.75
N HIS A 172 -2.50 -2.69 6.35
CA HIS A 172 -1.54 -2.39 5.29
C HIS A 172 -0.10 -2.32 5.81
N ASN A 173 0.08 -1.85 7.05
CA ASN A 173 1.38 -1.83 7.70
C ASN A 173 1.23 -1.91 9.23
N ILE A 174 1.58 -3.05 9.82
CA ILE A 174 1.44 -3.32 11.25
C ILE A 174 2.36 -2.45 12.14
N ALA A 175 3.38 -1.81 11.56
CA ALA A 175 4.24 -0.91 12.33
C ALA A 175 3.51 0.35 12.82
N TYR A 176 2.40 0.71 12.17
CA TYR A 176 1.55 1.84 12.55
C TYR A 176 0.30 1.32 13.26
N GLN A 177 0.21 1.56 14.57
CA GLN A 177 -0.80 0.93 15.42
C GLN A 177 -1.81 1.88 16.04
N GLY A 178 -1.57 3.21 15.98
CA GLY A 178 -2.40 4.18 16.67
C GLY A 178 -2.33 3.98 18.18
N LYS A 179 -1.13 4.02 18.73
CA LYS A 179 -0.86 3.86 20.16
C LYS A 179 -0.72 5.23 20.82
N TYR A 180 -1.59 5.51 21.79
CA TYR A 180 -1.73 6.84 22.42
C TYR A 180 -1.90 6.72 23.93
N PRO A 181 -1.69 7.81 24.71
CA PRO A 181 -1.97 7.83 26.14
C PRO A 181 -3.42 7.39 26.45
N ALA A 182 -3.60 6.63 27.54
CA ALA A 182 -4.91 6.13 27.96
C ALA A 182 -5.95 7.23 28.21
N SER A 183 -5.53 8.49 28.46
CA SER A 183 -6.42 9.65 28.60
C SER A 183 -7.29 9.93 27.37
N HIS A 184 -6.93 9.39 26.19
CA HIS A 184 -7.78 9.48 25.00
C HIS A 184 -8.92 8.47 24.98
N TYR A 185 -8.91 7.46 25.88
CA TYR A 185 -9.86 6.36 25.85
C TYR A 185 -11.30 6.82 26.14
N ASP A 186 -11.51 7.80 27.05
CA ASP A 186 -12.82 8.32 27.36
C ASP A 186 -13.53 8.94 26.14
N TYR A 187 -12.77 9.60 25.27
CA TYR A 187 -13.31 10.18 24.03
C TYR A 187 -13.87 9.14 23.07
N LEU A 188 -13.38 7.90 23.11
CA LEU A 188 -13.89 6.82 22.28
C LEU A 188 -15.31 6.41 22.68
N GLY A 189 -15.78 6.75 23.88
CA GLY A 189 -17.06 6.36 24.43
C GLY A 189 -17.19 4.88 24.78
N LEU A 190 -16.10 4.15 24.76
CA LEU A 190 -16.08 2.73 25.10
C LEU A 190 -15.96 2.57 26.64
N GLN A 191 -16.64 1.56 27.17
CA GLN A 191 -16.56 1.28 28.61
C GLN A 191 -15.16 0.81 29.00
N TRP A 192 -14.65 1.25 30.16
CA TRP A 192 -13.34 0.88 30.70
C TRP A 192 -13.14 -0.63 30.89
N GLY A 193 -14.22 -1.41 31.01
CA GLY A 193 -14.16 -2.89 30.97
C GLY A 193 -13.62 -3.48 29.66
N ASN A 194 -13.50 -2.67 28.60
CA ASN A 194 -12.85 -3.05 27.36
C ASN A 194 -11.37 -2.61 27.28
N PHE A 195 -10.89 -1.81 28.25
CA PHE A 195 -9.50 -1.41 28.36
C PHE A 195 -8.71 -2.50 29.11
N THR A 196 -8.47 -3.60 28.42
CA THR A 196 -7.79 -4.78 28.96
C THR A 196 -6.66 -5.22 28.03
N PRO A 197 -5.65 -5.99 28.53
CA PRO A 197 -4.52 -6.46 27.72
C PRO A 197 -4.94 -7.29 26.49
N GLY A 198 -6.08 -7.99 26.55
CA GLY A 198 -6.62 -8.73 25.40
C GLY A 198 -7.34 -7.88 24.36
N LYS A 199 -7.52 -6.58 24.60
CA LYS A 199 -8.32 -5.67 23.74
C LYS A 199 -7.56 -4.39 23.45
N PHE A 200 -7.87 -3.27 24.13
CA PHE A 200 -7.33 -1.95 23.83
C PHE A 200 -6.07 -1.56 24.61
N GLU A 201 -5.89 -2.10 25.81
CA GLU A 201 -4.76 -1.77 26.67
C GLU A 201 -3.45 -2.34 26.13
N ASP A 202 -2.41 -1.52 26.04
CA ASP A 202 -1.09 -1.91 25.55
C ASP A 202 0.01 -1.15 26.33
N TYR A 203 0.50 -1.78 27.41
CA TYR A 203 1.48 -1.19 28.36
C TYR A 203 1.07 0.18 28.89
N GLY A 204 -0.17 0.32 29.35
CA GLY A 204 -0.74 1.54 29.89
C GLY A 204 -1.22 2.55 28.84
N ALA A 205 -1.04 2.28 27.57
CA ALA A 205 -1.56 3.07 26.46
C ALA A 205 -2.82 2.43 25.83
N VAL A 206 -3.58 3.20 25.08
CA VAL A 206 -4.60 2.66 24.19
C VAL A 206 -3.99 2.36 22.82
N ASN A 207 -4.27 1.18 22.27
CA ASN A 207 -3.82 0.77 20.95
C ASN A 207 -5.04 0.48 20.06
N PHE A 208 -5.27 1.33 19.05
CA PHE A 208 -6.45 1.26 18.19
C PHE A 208 -6.44 0.04 17.30
N LEU A 209 -5.29 -0.27 16.69
CA LEU A 209 -5.17 -1.44 15.82
C LEU A 209 -5.40 -2.73 16.61
N LYS A 210 -4.82 -2.84 17.80
CA LYS A 210 -5.00 -3.99 18.69
C LYS A 210 -6.48 -4.19 19.06
N GLY A 211 -7.17 -3.11 19.44
CA GLY A 211 -8.60 -3.15 19.69
C GLY A 211 -9.40 -3.57 18.46
N GLY A 212 -9.05 -3.03 17.30
CA GLY A 212 -9.66 -3.44 16.02
C GLY A 212 -9.49 -4.92 15.73
N ILE A 213 -8.27 -5.46 15.89
CA ILE A 213 -7.98 -6.89 15.73
C ILE A 213 -8.84 -7.74 16.69
N ALA A 214 -8.94 -7.35 17.95
CA ALA A 214 -9.70 -8.08 18.96
C ALA A 214 -11.18 -8.22 18.60
N TYR A 215 -11.77 -7.19 18.00
CA TYR A 215 -13.20 -7.12 17.71
C TYR A 215 -13.59 -7.44 16.25
N ALA A 216 -12.68 -7.40 15.30
CA ALA A 216 -12.99 -7.72 13.90
C ALA A 216 -13.48 -9.16 13.72
N ASP A 217 -14.46 -9.38 12.86
CA ASP A 217 -14.94 -10.72 12.49
C ASP A 217 -13.86 -11.46 11.70
N VAL A 218 -13.18 -10.76 10.78
CA VAL A 218 -11.97 -11.23 10.10
C VAL A 218 -10.95 -10.10 9.98
N VAL A 219 -9.70 -10.47 9.95
CA VAL A 219 -8.56 -9.55 9.71
C VAL A 219 -7.83 -10.03 8.47
N ASN A 220 -7.39 -9.13 7.62
CA ASN A 220 -6.45 -9.49 6.57
C ASN A 220 -5.29 -8.49 6.47
N THR A 221 -4.23 -8.91 5.82
CA THR A 221 -3.13 -8.06 5.40
C THR A 221 -2.86 -8.23 3.91
N VAL A 222 -1.87 -7.52 3.40
CA VAL A 222 -1.70 -7.27 1.97
C VAL A 222 -0.75 -8.24 1.26
N SER A 223 -0.37 -9.34 1.91
CA SER A 223 0.27 -10.48 1.26
C SER A 223 0.26 -11.73 2.15
N PRO A 224 0.24 -12.95 1.57
CA PRO A 224 0.33 -14.21 2.34
C PRO A 224 1.62 -14.33 3.17
N THR A 225 2.77 -14.02 2.57
CA THR A 225 4.05 -14.05 3.29
C THR A 225 4.07 -13.02 4.42
N TYR A 226 3.55 -11.81 4.21
CA TYR A 226 3.47 -10.80 5.28
C TYR A 226 2.53 -11.22 6.40
N ALA A 227 1.43 -11.92 6.10
CA ALA A 227 0.56 -12.49 7.12
C ALA A 227 1.32 -13.49 8.01
N ASN A 228 2.20 -14.31 7.44
CA ASN A 228 3.04 -15.24 8.20
C ASN A 228 4.14 -14.50 8.98
N GLU A 229 4.79 -13.51 8.39
CA GLU A 229 5.83 -12.71 9.04
C GLU A 229 5.30 -11.96 10.27
N THR A 230 4.13 -11.34 10.17
CA THR A 230 3.52 -10.57 11.28
C THR A 230 3.00 -11.44 12.42
N ARG A 231 2.84 -12.75 12.22
CA ARG A 231 2.58 -13.74 13.28
C ARG A 231 3.82 -14.06 14.12
N THR A 232 4.99 -13.54 13.73
CA THR A 232 6.25 -13.73 14.45
C THR A 232 6.59 -12.54 15.34
N PRO A 233 7.31 -12.74 16.47
CA PRO A 233 7.76 -11.62 17.30
C PRO A 233 8.62 -10.59 16.56
N ALA A 234 9.38 -11.03 15.55
CA ALA A 234 10.31 -10.19 14.81
C ALA A 234 9.62 -9.10 13.97
N LEU A 235 8.48 -9.43 13.33
CA LEU A 235 7.77 -8.52 12.43
C LEU A 235 6.32 -8.23 12.86
N GLY A 236 5.86 -8.81 13.96
CA GLY A 236 4.52 -8.56 14.51
C GLY A 236 4.40 -7.30 15.37
N TYR A 237 5.50 -6.59 15.64
CA TYR A 237 5.52 -5.33 16.40
C TYR A 237 4.72 -5.37 17.71
N GLY A 238 4.79 -6.52 18.43
CA GLY A 238 4.06 -6.78 19.66
C GLY A 238 2.64 -7.31 19.47
N LEU A 239 2.09 -7.33 18.26
CA LEU A 239 0.73 -7.81 17.97
C LEU A 239 0.68 -9.29 17.50
N ALA A 240 1.82 -9.95 17.33
CA ALA A 240 1.89 -11.35 16.91
C ALA A 240 0.98 -12.30 17.70
N PRO A 241 0.87 -12.24 19.04
CA PRO A 241 -0.04 -13.10 19.79
C PRO A 241 -1.50 -12.93 19.36
N TYR A 242 -1.95 -11.69 19.18
CA TYR A 242 -3.34 -11.38 18.81
C TYR A 242 -3.68 -11.81 17.38
N LEU A 243 -2.71 -11.72 16.46
CA LEU A 243 -2.85 -12.23 15.10
C LEU A 243 -2.85 -13.77 15.06
N ASN A 244 -2.06 -14.43 15.92
CA ASN A 244 -2.09 -15.88 16.07
C ASN A 244 -3.42 -16.38 16.64
N ASP A 245 -4.01 -15.65 17.59
CA ASP A 245 -5.31 -15.96 18.17
C ASP A 245 -6.46 -15.89 17.14
N LYS A 246 -6.30 -15.10 16.07
CA LYS A 246 -7.25 -15.06 14.94
C LYS A 246 -7.25 -16.36 14.12
N GLY A 247 -6.20 -17.16 14.18
CA GLY A 247 -6.15 -18.42 13.45
C GLY A 247 -6.42 -18.25 11.94
N GLU A 248 -7.44 -18.92 11.44
CA GLU A 248 -7.87 -18.86 10.03
C GLU A 248 -8.60 -17.54 9.67
N ASP A 249 -8.99 -16.75 10.66
CA ASP A 249 -9.62 -15.44 10.46
C ASP A 249 -8.57 -14.32 10.24
N TYR A 250 -7.30 -14.67 10.09
CA TYR A 250 -6.25 -13.77 9.65
C TYR A 250 -5.56 -14.32 8.41
N VAL A 251 -5.70 -13.63 7.27
CA VAL A 251 -5.17 -14.07 5.97
C VAL A 251 -4.43 -12.94 5.26
N GLY A 252 -3.57 -13.30 4.30
CA GLY A 252 -2.93 -12.35 3.38
C GLY A 252 -3.61 -12.36 2.03
N ILE A 253 -3.95 -11.19 1.50
CA ILE A 253 -4.48 -11.00 0.14
C ILE A 253 -3.59 -9.97 -0.57
N LEU A 254 -2.97 -10.36 -1.70
CA LEU A 254 -2.14 -9.45 -2.48
C LEU A 254 -2.97 -8.30 -3.05
N ASN A 255 -2.40 -7.10 -3.00
CA ASN A 255 -2.99 -5.96 -3.69
C ASN A 255 -2.96 -6.18 -5.20
N GLY A 256 -4.02 -5.75 -5.86
CA GLY A 256 -4.07 -5.69 -7.31
C GLY A 256 -3.32 -4.48 -7.88
N VAL A 257 -3.13 -4.48 -9.18
CA VAL A 257 -2.57 -3.37 -9.94
C VAL A 257 -3.55 -2.93 -11.02
N ASP A 258 -3.62 -1.63 -11.22
CA ASP A 258 -4.39 -1.03 -12.33
C ASP A 258 -3.57 -1.07 -13.63
N TYR A 259 -3.83 -2.08 -14.45
CA TYR A 259 -3.18 -2.23 -15.75
C TYR A 259 -3.72 -1.29 -16.84
N THR A 260 -4.66 -0.40 -16.53
CA THR A 260 -5.02 0.71 -17.44
C THR A 260 -4.00 1.84 -17.37
N GLN A 261 -3.25 1.92 -16.28
CA GLN A 261 -2.17 2.90 -16.06
C GLN A 261 -0.78 2.27 -16.16
N TRP A 262 -0.56 1.13 -15.46
CA TRP A 262 0.74 0.45 -15.38
C TRP A 262 0.84 -0.70 -16.38
N ASN A 263 0.86 -0.39 -17.66
CA ASN A 263 0.98 -1.36 -18.75
C ASN A 263 1.65 -0.73 -19.97
N PRO A 264 2.82 -1.21 -20.40
CA PRO A 264 3.60 -0.59 -21.47
C PRO A 264 2.87 -0.53 -22.82
N ALA A 265 1.84 -1.37 -23.05
CA ALA A 265 1.07 -1.35 -24.28
C ALA A 265 0.14 -0.12 -24.39
N VAL A 266 -0.26 0.48 -23.27
CA VAL A 266 -1.24 1.59 -23.24
C VAL A 266 -0.70 2.84 -22.51
N ASP A 267 0.41 2.73 -21.81
CA ASP A 267 1.01 3.80 -21.03
C ASP A 267 1.32 5.02 -21.90
N LYS A 268 0.82 6.19 -21.47
CA LYS A 268 0.98 7.47 -22.17
C LYS A 268 2.20 8.27 -21.68
N LEU A 269 2.81 7.84 -20.57
CA LEU A 269 3.91 8.56 -19.93
C LEU A 269 5.28 8.09 -20.40
N ILE A 270 5.38 6.92 -21.03
CA ILE A 270 6.67 6.35 -21.50
C ILE A 270 7.03 6.85 -22.90
N PRO A 271 8.32 6.92 -23.25
CA PRO A 271 8.80 7.39 -24.55
C PRO A 271 8.27 6.61 -25.75
N ALA A 272 8.12 5.29 -25.62
CA ALA A 272 7.57 4.43 -26.64
C ALA A 272 6.80 3.26 -26.00
N ARG A 273 5.62 2.96 -26.56
CA ARG A 273 4.83 1.80 -26.11
C ARG A 273 5.41 0.51 -26.66
N TYR A 274 5.19 -0.57 -25.92
CA TYR A 274 5.59 -1.91 -26.33
C TYR A 274 4.71 -2.99 -25.68
N SER A 275 4.80 -4.19 -26.20
CA SER A 275 4.12 -5.35 -25.63
C SER A 275 5.05 -6.56 -25.64
N LEU A 276 4.56 -7.69 -25.13
CA LEU A 276 5.29 -8.96 -25.18
C LEU A 276 5.61 -9.43 -26.62
N GLU A 277 4.73 -9.11 -27.55
CA GLU A 277 4.85 -9.47 -28.96
C GLU A 277 5.83 -8.54 -29.71
N ASP A 278 5.95 -7.30 -29.28
CA ASP A 278 6.86 -6.30 -29.85
C ASP A 278 7.58 -5.51 -28.75
N MET A 279 8.83 -5.89 -28.47
CA MET A 279 9.70 -5.28 -27.48
C MET A 279 10.56 -4.12 -28.03
N ALA A 280 10.32 -3.66 -29.27
CA ALA A 280 11.12 -2.57 -29.86
C ALA A 280 11.04 -1.28 -29.06
N GLY A 281 9.84 -0.95 -28.54
CA GLY A 281 9.61 0.22 -27.72
C GLY A 281 10.42 0.21 -26.39
N LYS A 282 10.67 -0.97 -25.80
CA LYS A 282 11.49 -1.04 -24.56
C LYS A 282 12.92 -0.59 -24.83
N ARG A 283 13.49 -0.90 -25.98
CA ARG A 283 14.85 -0.44 -26.36
C ARG A 283 14.89 1.08 -26.52
N ILE A 284 13.82 1.68 -27.06
CA ILE A 284 13.67 3.15 -27.16
C ILE A 284 13.58 3.75 -25.76
N CYS A 285 12.74 3.20 -24.88
CA CYS A 285 12.62 3.63 -23.49
C CYS A 285 13.97 3.58 -22.75
N LYS A 286 14.76 2.52 -22.95
CA LYS A 286 16.09 2.38 -22.36
C LYS A 286 17.04 3.50 -22.82
N ALA A 287 17.10 3.75 -24.13
CA ALA A 287 17.97 4.80 -24.69
C ALA A 287 17.56 6.21 -24.20
N GLU A 288 16.25 6.48 -24.13
CA GLU A 288 15.74 7.75 -23.61
C GLU A 288 16.00 7.90 -22.10
N LEU A 289 15.87 6.81 -21.31
CA LEU A 289 16.22 6.80 -19.90
C LEU A 289 17.70 7.14 -19.69
N GLN A 290 18.59 6.52 -20.49
CA GLN A 290 20.03 6.83 -20.46
C GLN A 290 20.30 8.31 -20.75
N ARG A 291 19.70 8.87 -21.81
CA ARG A 291 19.84 10.30 -22.14
C ARG A 291 19.33 11.19 -21.01
N ARG A 292 18.15 10.87 -20.49
CA ARG A 292 17.48 11.68 -19.44
C ARG A 292 18.30 11.78 -18.15
N PHE A 293 19.00 10.70 -17.82
CA PHE A 293 19.83 10.61 -16.61
C PHE A 293 21.34 10.79 -16.87
N LEU A 294 21.71 11.28 -18.07
CA LEU A 294 23.10 11.54 -18.49
C LEU A 294 24.01 10.30 -18.36
N LEU A 295 23.44 9.13 -18.59
CA LEU A 295 24.19 7.88 -18.66
C LEU A 295 24.79 7.68 -20.07
N ASP A 296 25.84 6.87 -20.18
CA ASP A 296 26.36 6.44 -21.46
C ASP A 296 25.27 5.67 -22.23
N VAL A 297 24.92 6.15 -23.41
CA VAL A 297 23.87 5.54 -24.24
C VAL A 297 24.43 4.27 -24.89
N ASN A 298 24.18 3.13 -24.25
CA ASN A 298 24.61 1.82 -24.74
C ASN A 298 23.54 0.77 -24.43
N PRO A 299 22.93 0.13 -25.45
CA PRO A 299 21.90 -0.89 -25.24
C PRO A 299 22.42 -2.15 -24.54
N ASN A 300 23.73 -2.40 -24.57
CA ASN A 300 24.35 -3.61 -24.04
C ASN A 300 24.77 -3.49 -22.57
N ILE A 301 24.64 -2.32 -21.94
CA ILE A 301 24.88 -2.16 -20.51
C ILE A 301 23.54 -2.26 -19.78
N PRO A 302 23.38 -3.18 -18.81
CA PRO A 302 22.14 -3.28 -18.04
C PRO A 302 21.96 -2.09 -17.12
N ILE A 303 20.71 -1.63 -16.99
CA ILE A 303 20.30 -0.57 -16.06
C ILE A 303 19.54 -1.18 -14.91
N VAL A 304 19.96 -0.85 -13.67
CA VAL A 304 19.23 -1.16 -12.44
C VAL A 304 18.48 0.09 -11.99
N GLY A 305 17.15 0.02 -11.99
CA GLY A 305 16.26 1.09 -11.55
C GLY A 305 15.93 1.01 -10.07
N VAL A 306 15.72 2.16 -9.45
CA VAL A 306 15.22 2.34 -8.08
C VAL A 306 14.17 3.44 -8.08
N VAL A 307 12.98 3.15 -7.61
CA VAL A 307 11.93 4.14 -7.31
C VAL A 307 11.43 3.89 -5.92
N SER A 308 11.77 4.73 -4.94
CA SER A 308 11.42 4.46 -3.55
C SER A 308 11.52 5.69 -2.66
N ARG A 309 10.87 5.64 -1.49
CA ARG A 309 11.27 6.50 -0.38
C ARG A 309 12.68 6.13 0.06
N LEU A 310 13.56 7.11 0.21
CA LEU A 310 14.94 6.91 0.66
C LEU A 310 14.98 6.78 2.20
N VAL A 311 14.55 5.62 2.72
CA VAL A 311 14.48 5.34 4.15
C VAL A 311 15.01 3.92 4.45
N GLY A 312 15.45 3.68 5.70
CA GLY A 312 16.01 2.40 6.13
C GLY A 312 15.06 1.21 5.90
N GLN A 313 13.74 1.39 6.10
CA GLN A 313 12.75 0.33 5.80
C GLN A 313 12.88 -0.21 4.37
N LYS A 314 13.19 0.65 3.41
CA LYS A 314 13.35 0.26 1.99
C LYS A 314 14.74 -0.30 1.66
N GLY A 315 15.64 -0.39 2.66
CA GLY A 315 16.99 -0.94 2.50
C GLY A 315 17.91 -0.13 1.59
N LEU A 316 17.59 1.16 1.38
CA LEU A 316 18.39 2.04 0.52
C LEU A 316 19.76 2.35 1.13
N ASP A 317 19.92 2.22 2.45
CA ASP A 317 21.17 2.22 3.18
C ASP A 317 22.04 0.98 2.85
N LEU A 318 21.42 -0.20 2.69
CA LEU A 318 22.11 -1.41 2.25
C LEU A 318 22.68 -1.25 0.83
N LEU A 319 21.89 -0.66 -0.08
CA LEU A 319 22.33 -0.36 -1.43
C LEU A 319 23.41 0.72 -1.41
N ALA A 320 23.25 1.79 -0.64
CA ALA A 320 24.23 2.86 -0.50
C ALA A 320 25.59 2.34 -0.03
N ALA A 321 25.60 1.38 0.89
CA ALA A 321 26.83 0.76 1.41
C ALA A 321 27.60 -0.07 0.37
N THR A 322 27.01 -0.41 -0.78
CA THR A 322 27.64 -1.30 -1.77
C THR A 322 27.59 -0.82 -3.23
N ILE A 323 26.78 0.19 -3.56
CA ILE A 323 26.59 0.64 -4.95
C ILE A 323 27.88 1.09 -5.62
N GLU A 324 28.77 1.75 -4.89
CA GLU A 324 30.06 2.20 -5.41
C GLU A 324 30.97 1.01 -5.78
N ARG A 325 30.98 -0.02 -4.93
CA ARG A 325 31.67 -1.25 -5.22
C ARG A 325 31.11 -1.94 -6.46
N ILE A 326 29.77 -2.01 -6.57
CA ILE A 326 29.10 -2.60 -7.75
C ILE A 326 29.52 -1.86 -9.03
N VAL A 327 29.45 -0.53 -9.04
CA VAL A 327 29.78 0.28 -10.22
C VAL A 327 31.26 0.15 -10.60
N ASN A 328 32.17 -0.01 -9.62
CA ASN A 328 33.60 -0.17 -9.87
C ASN A 328 33.96 -1.58 -10.38
N GLU A 329 33.29 -2.62 -9.88
CA GLU A 329 33.63 -4.01 -10.21
C GLU A 329 32.78 -4.60 -11.36
N MET A 330 31.64 -3.99 -11.73
CA MET A 330 30.72 -4.53 -12.72
C MET A 330 30.39 -3.49 -13.80
N VAL A 331 30.12 -3.95 -15.03
CA VAL A 331 29.65 -3.09 -16.13
C VAL A 331 28.12 -3.01 -16.02
N VAL A 332 27.63 -2.01 -15.28
CA VAL A 332 26.21 -1.78 -14.98
C VAL A 332 25.92 -0.29 -14.79
N GLN A 333 24.73 0.14 -15.06
CA GLN A 333 24.26 1.51 -14.81
C GLN A 333 23.16 1.49 -13.74
N PHE A 334 23.03 2.60 -12.99
CA PHE A 334 21.99 2.80 -12.00
C PHE A 334 21.20 4.06 -12.27
N VAL A 335 19.89 4.00 -12.03
CA VAL A 335 18.99 5.15 -12.01
C VAL A 335 18.21 5.14 -10.71
N VAL A 336 18.34 6.21 -9.90
CA VAL A 336 17.70 6.33 -8.59
C VAL A 336 16.72 7.50 -8.59
N LEU A 337 15.46 7.22 -8.26
CA LEU A 337 14.40 8.20 -8.06
C LEU A 337 13.84 8.06 -6.65
N GLY A 338 13.85 9.12 -5.86
CA GLY A 338 13.23 9.11 -4.54
C GLY A 338 13.60 10.28 -3.66
N SER A 339 12.99 10.32 -2.48
CA SER A 339 13.28 11.30 -1.42
C SER A 339 13.03 10.68 -0.05
N GLY A 340 13.59 11.25 1.02
CA GLY A 340 13.41 10.75 2.37
C GLY A 340 14.47 11.23 3.36
N ASP A 341 15.30 10.32 3.86
CA ASP A 341 16.39 10.64 4.77
C ASP A 341 17.42 11.57 4.10
N LYS A 342 17.78 12.64 4.79
CA LYS A 342 18.66 13.68 4.23
C LYS A 342 20.09 13.21 3.98
N GLY A 343 20.56 12.19 4.69
CA GLY A 343 21.84 11.56 4.47
C GLY A 343 21.83 10.75 3.18
N LEU A 344 20.80 9.93 2.99
CA LEU A 344 20.60 9.15 1.76
C LEU A 344 20.35 10.06 0.54
N GLU A 345 19.52 11.12 0.68
CA GLU A 345 19.30 12.08 -0.40
C GLU A 345 20.64 12.69 -0.88
N ARG A 346 21.48 13.14 0.06
CA ARG A 346 22.81 13.68 -0.24
C ARG A 346 23.69 12.65 -0.92
N PHE A 347 23.78 11.46 -0.34
CA PHE A 347 24.58 10.38 -0.89
C PHE A 347 24.22 10.07 -2.35
N TYR A 348 22.92 9.84 -2.63
CA TYR A 348 22.47 9.52 -3.98
C TYR A 348 22.56 10.71 -4.96
N SER A 349 22.43 11.95 -4.48
CA SER A 349 22.60 13.14 -5.34
C SER A 349 24.03 13.37 -5.80
N ASP A 350 25.03 12.91 -5.02
CA ASP A 350 26.46 13.08 -5.32
C ASP A 350 27.00 12.00 -6.27
N LEU A 351 26.35 10.84 -6.34
CA LEU A 351 26.84 9.70 -7.16
C LEU A 351 27.00 10.03 -8.66
N PRO A 352 26.11 10.77 -9.34
CA PRO A 352 26.27 11.10 -10.76
C PRO A 352 27.57 11.89 -11.07
N GLN A 353 28.03 12.71 -10.14
CA GLN A 353 29.29 13.45 -10.30
C GLN A 353 30.51 12.56 -10.10
N ARG A 354 30.40 11.58 -9.22
CA ARG A 354 31.48 10.63 -8.92
C ARG A 354 31.59 9.51 -9.95
N TYR A 355 30.46 9.14 -10.57
CA TYR A 355 30.35 8.07 -11.57
C TYR A 355 29.59 8.55 -12.81
N PRO A 356 30.15 9.55 -13.56
CA PRO A 356 29.50 10.08 -14.75
C PRO A 356 29.30 8.98 -15.80
N GLY A 357 28.16 9.01 -16.49
CA GLY A 357 27.78 8.00 -17.47
C GLY A 357 27.32 6.65 -16.88
N ARG A 358 27.49 6.44 -15.56
CA ARG A 358 27.21 5.16 -14.89
C ARG A 358 26.08 5.23 -13.88
N VAL A 359 25.92 6.34 -13.17
CA VAL A 359 24.86 6.54 -12.19
C VAL A 359 24.12 7.83 -12.50
N GLY A 360 22.79 7.76 -12.50
CA GLY A 360 21.89 8.90 -12.57
C GLY A 360 20.97 8.93 -11.37
N SER A 361 20.64 10.10 -10.87
CA SER A 361 19.68 10.25 -9.77
C SER A 361 18.77 11.46 -9.94
N PHE A 362 17.57 11.34 -9.37
CA PHE A 362 16.62 12.43 -9.20
C PHE A 362 16.08 12.39 -7.76
N ILE A 363 16.45 13.38 -6.97
CA ILE A 363 15.98 13.48 -5.59
C ILE A 363 14.65 14.24 -5.59
N GLY A 364 13.58 13.53 -5.26
CA GLY A 364 12.21 14.04 -5.28
C GLY A 364 11.20 13.00 -5.75
N TYR A 365 9.99 13.46 -6.03
CA TYR A 365 8.91 12.66 -6.59
C TYR A 365 8.64 13.05 -8.05
N SER A 366 8.54 12.06 -8.93
CA SER A 366 8.10 12.26 -10.30
C SER A 366 7.40 11.01 -10.83
N ASN A 367 6.09 11.10 -11.01
CA ASN A 367 5.30 10.01 -11.59
C ASN A 367 5.80 9.63 -12.99
N GLN A 368 6.07 10.61 -13.84
CA GLN A 368 6.58 10.35 -15.19
C GLN A 368 7.92 9.60 -15.19
N LEU A 369 8.87 10.03 -14.34
CA LEU A 369 10.17 9.36 -14.25
C LEU A 369 10.05 7.94 -13.67
N ALA A 370 9.11 7.70 -12.78
CA ALA A 370 8.83 6.34 -12.29
C ALA A 370 8.43 5.41 -13.45
N HIS A 371 7.49 5.82 -14.31
CA HIS A 371 7.10 5.08 -15.51
C HIS A 371 8.29 4.89 -16.48
N TRP A 372 9.14 5.91 -16.65
CA TRP A 372 10.32 5.79 -17.51
C TRP A 372 11.33 4.78 -16.98
N ILE A 373 11.55 4.74 -15.66
CA ILE A 373 12.46 3.78 -15.01
C ILE A 373 11.92 2.37 -15.18
N GLU A 374 10.63 2.14 -14.91
CA GLU A 374 10.00 0.84 -15.12
C GLU A 374 10.09 0.37 -16.59
N ALA A 375 9.89 1.28 -17.54
CA ALA A 375 9.92 0.94 -18.95
C ALA A 375 11.34 0.78 -19.52
N GLY A 376 12.31 1.53 -19.02
CA GLY A 376 13.64 1.62 -19.63
C GLY A 376 14.72 0.80 -18.91
N ALA A 377 14.55 0.45 -17.64
CA ALA A 377 15.51 -0.39 -16.93
C ALA A 377 15.43 -1.86 -17.35
N ASP A 378 16.50 -2.59 -17.13
CA ASP A 378 16.56 -4.06 -17.31
C ASP A 378 16.23 -4.78 -16.01
N PHE A 379 16.67 -4.19 -14.89
CA PHE A 379 16.42 -4.69 -13.54
C PHE A 379 15.85 -3.58 -12.66
N PHE A 380 15.11 -3.98 -11.62
CA PHE A 380 14.56 -3.07 -10.62
C PHE A 380 14.88 -3.61 -9.22
N ILE A 381 15.57 -2.83 -8.38
CA ILE A 381 16.00 -3.33 -7.08
C ILE A 381 15.13 -2.82 -5.92
N MET A 382 14.70 -3.74 -5.06
CA MET A 382 13.94 -3.47 -3.83
C MET A 382 14.56 -4.24 -2.65
N PRO A 383 15.59 -3.69 -1.98
CA PRO A 383 16.29 -4.36 -0.91
C PRO A 383 15.61 -4.18 0.45
N SER A 384 14.29 -4.13 0.48
CA SER A 384 13.47 -3.75 1.64
C SER A 384 13.72 -4.64 2.86
N ILE A 385 13.82 -4.02 4.05
CA ILE A 385 13.93 -4.74 5.33
C ILE A 385 12.61 -5.47 5.63
N TYR A 386 11.49 -4.85 5.34
CA TYR A 386 10.19 -5.50 5.24
C TYR A 386 9.34 -4.77 4.20
N GLU A 387 8.49 -5.51 3.50
CA GLU A 387 7.62 -4.95 2.47
C GLU A 387 6.25 -5.65 2.53
N PRO A 388 5.23 -5.01 3.11
CA PRO A 388 3.92 -5.65 3.27
C PRO A 388 3.36 -6.23 1.97
N CYS A 389 3.32 -5.45 0.91
CA CYS A 389 2.96 -5.89 -0.43
C CYS A 389 4.03 -5.51 -1.45
N GLY A 390 4.33 -4.21 -1.55
CA GLY A 390 5.06 -3.65 -2.69
C GLY A 390 4.19 -3.62 -3.95
N LEU A 391 4.38 -2.60 -4.76
CA LEU A 391 3.70 -2.48 -6.06
C LEU A 391 4.71 -2.37 -7.20
N ASN A 392 5.87 -1.74 -6.96
CA ASN A 392 6.85 -1.49 -8.02
C ASN A 392 7.38 -2.79 -8.64
N GLN A 393 7.59 -3.87 -7.86
CA GLN A 393 7.97 -5.16 -8.44
C GLN A 393 6.89 -5.72 -9.38
N ILE A 394 5.61 -5.49 -9.08
CA ILE A 394 4.50 -5.92 -9.94
C ILE A 394 4.48 -5.08 -11.22
N TYR A 395 4.71 -3.76 -11.11
CA TYR A 395 4.89 -2.90 -12.27
C TYR A 395 6.07 -3.37 -13.12
N SER A 396 7.22 -3.59 -12.49
CA SER A 396 8.44 -4.08 -13.15
C SER A 396 8.18 -5.36 -13.93
N LEU A 397 7.50 -6.35 -13.34
CA LEU A 397 7.11 -7.58 -14.03
C LEU A 397 6.32 -7.28 -15.31
N LYS A 398 5.33 -6.38 -15.23
CA LYS A 398 4.50 -6.01 -16.39
C LYS A 398 5.27 -5.30 -17.48
N TYR A 399 6.28 -4.50 -17.09
CA TYR A 399 7.15 -3.78 -18.03
C TYR A 399 8.34 -4.62 -18.54
N GLY A 400 8.45 -5.89 -18.13
CA GLY A 400 9.57 -6.75 -18.51
C GLY A 400 10.91 -6.28 -17.94
N THR A 401 10.86 -5.62 -16.79
CA THR A 401 11.99 -5.21 -15.99
C THR A 401 12.10 -6.19 -14.83
N LEU A 402 13.20 -6.93 -14.73
CA LEU A 402 13.30 -8.06 -13.79
C LEU A 402 13.61 -7.57 -12.37
N PRO A 403 12.78 -7.88 -11.36
CA PRO A 403 13.02 -7.47 -9.99
C PRO A 403 14.25 -8.17 -9.36
N ILE A 404 15.04 -7.41 -8.59
CA ILE A 404 16.05 -7.90 -7.66
C ILE A 404 15.55 -7.53 -6.27
N VAL A 405 15.10 -8.50 -5.48
CA VAL A 405 14.35 -8.19 -4.26
C VAL A 405 14.84 -8.99 -3.05
N ARG A 406 14.67 -8.42 -1.87
CA ARG A 406 14.73 -9.23 -0.66
C ARG A 406 13.45 -10.09 -0.55
N ALA A 407 13.63 -11.36 -0.20
CA ALA A 407 12.50 -12.29 0.03
C ALA A 407 11.78 -11.92 1.34
N THR A 408 10.80 -11.02 1.26
CA THR A 408 9.97 -10.57 2.38
C THR A 408 8.60 -10.11 1.88
N GLY A 409 7.55 -10.41 2.63
CA GLY A 409 6.18 -10.00 2.34
C GLY A 409 5.77 -10.21 0.89
N GLY A 410 5.12 -9.21 0.30
CA GLY A 410 4.65 -9.30 -1.09
C GLY A 410 5.74 -9.40 -2.14
N LEU A 411 6.99 -9.05 -1.83
CA LEU A 411 8.12 -9.28 -2.74
C LEU A 411 8.38 -10.78 -2.91
N ASP A 412 8.32 -11.53 -1.81
CA ASP A 412 8.48 -12.98 -1.84
C ASP A 412 7.34 -13.68 -2.57
N ASP A 413 6.11 -13.19 -2.39
CA ASP A 413 4.91 -13.76 -3.01
C ASP A 413 4.82 -13.50 -4.53
N THR A 414 5.39 -12.40 -5.02
CA THR A 414 5.20 -11.95 -6.41
C THR A 414 6.38 -12.21 -7.32
N VAL A 415 7.59 -12.35 -6.77
CA VAL A 415 8.81 -12.61 -7.54
C VAL A 415 9.20 -14.08 -7.41
N GLN A 416 9.26 -14.78 -8.54
CA GLN A 416 9.74 -16.15 -8.60
C GLN A 416 11.27 -16.14 -8.75
N GLN A 417 11.94 -16.87 -7.84
CA GLN A 417 13.39 -16.99 -7.87
C GLN A 417 13.89 -17.58 -9.19
N TYR A 418 14.91 -16.96 -9.79
CA TYR A 418 15.61 -17.46 -10.96
C TYR A 418 16.27 -18.82 -10.70
N ASP A 419 16.01 -19.81 -11.55
CA ASP A 419 16.73 -21.10 -11.59
C ASP A 419 17.74 -21.05 -12.74
N GLU A 420 19.01 -21.07 -12.37
CA GLU A 420 20.13 -20.98 -13.31
C GLU A 420 20.24 -22.17 -14.25
N ARG A 421 19.69 -23.33 -13.90
CA ARG A 421 19.75 -24.54 -14.73
C ARG A 421 18.72 -24.51 -15.85
N THR A 422 17.53 -23.94 -15.59
CA THR A 422 16.39 -23.99 -16.51
C THR A 422 16.08 -22.64 -17.15
N GLY A 423 16.52 -21.54 -16.54
CA GLY A 423 16.15 -20.18 -16.92
C GLY A 423 14.76 -19.79 -16.46
N ASP A 424 14.11 -20.60 -15.60
CA ASP A 424 12.82 -20.28 -15.02
C ASP A 424 12.95 -19.20 -13.95
N GLY A 425 11.85 -18.51 -13.69
CA GLY A 425 11.76 -17.43 -12.70
C GLY A 425 11.26 -16.14 -13.31
N THR A 426 11.13 -15.12 -12.46
CA THR A 426 10.72 -13.76 -12.86
C THR A 426 11.62 -12.68 -12.28
N GLY A 427 12.65 -13.06 -11.50
CA GLY A 427 13.59 -12.14 -10.87
C GLY A 427 14.59 -12.84 -9.96
N PHE A 428 15.33 -12.07 -9.21
CA PHE A 428 16.39 -12.53 -8.35
C PHE A 428 16.08 -12.20 -6.90
N LYS A 429 16.20 -13.17 -5.99
CA LYS A 429 15.92 -12.98 -4.57
C LYS A 429 17.16 -13.15 -3.71
N PHE A 430 17.21 -12.42 -2.61
CA PHE A 430 18.11 -12.65 -1.49
C PHE A 430 17.32 -12.60 -0.16
N TRP A 431 17.85 -13.21 0.88
CA TRP A 431 17.16 -13.36 2.16
C TRP A 431 17.73 -12.47 3.25
N GLU A 432 19.06 -12.38 3.34
CA GLU A 432 19.72 -11.58 4.36
C GLU A 432 19.69 -10.09 4.03
N PRO A 433 19.25 -9.21 4.95
CA PRO A 433 19.31 -7.77 4.75
C PRO A 433 20.74 -7.25 5.00
N SER A 434 21.64 -7.53 4.06
CA SER A 434 23.03 -7.12 4.15
C SER A 434 23.56 -6.51 2.84
N PRO A 435 24.54 -5.57 2.90
CA PRO A 435 25.18 -5.05 1.70
C PRO A 435 25.81 -6.13 0.83
N SER A 436 26.37 -7.18 1.45
CA SER A 436 26.96 -8.32 0.73
C SER A 436 25.92 -9.08 -0.07
N ALA A 437 24.73 -9.35 0.50
CA ALA A 437 23.65 -10.02 -0.21
C ALA A 437 23.18 -9.19 -1.41
N VAL A 438 23.04 -7.88 -1.24
CA VAL A 438 22.74 -6.95 -2.35
C VAL A 438 23.82 -7.03 -3.44
N PHE A 439 25.10 -6.94 -3.07
CA PHE A 439 26.22 -6.99 -4.01
C PHE A 439 26.21 -8.27 -4.85
N TYR A 440 26.14 -9.44 -4.19
CA TYR A 440 26.20 -10.71 -4.89
C TYR A 440 24.96 -10.98 -5.74
N THR A 441 23.78 -10.54 -5.30
CA THR A 441 22.54 -10.75 -6.09
C THR A 441 22.51 -9.83 -7.31
N VAL A 442 22.94 -8.58 -7.19
CA VAL A 442 23.12 -7.70 -8.35
C VAL A 442 24.17 -8.28 -9.30
N GLY A 443 25.29 -8.78 -8.77
CA GLY A 443 26.32 -9.45 -9.57
C GLY A 443 25.79 -10.67 -10.32
N TRP A 444 24.94 -11.46 -9.67
CA TRP A 444 24.29 -12.62 -10.31
C TRP A 444 23.34 -12.19 -11.44
N ALA A 445 22.53 -11.16 -11.21
CA ALA A 445 21.66 -10.62 -12.27
C ALA A 445 22.46 -10.06 -13.45
N VAL A 446 23.53 -9.29 -13.18
CA VAL A 446 24.42 -8.71 -14.21
C VAL A 446 25.16 -9.79 -14.98
N SER A 447 25.74 -10.80 -14.33
CA SER A 447 26.38 -11.92 -15.01
C SER A 447 25.40 -12.72 -15.87
N THR A 448 24.18 -12.96 -15.37
CA THR A 448 23.12 -13.62 -16.14
C THR A 448 22.75 -12.82 -17.40
N PHE A 449 22.71 -11.47 -17.29
CA PHE A 449 22.44 -10.60 -18.43
C PHE A 449 23.46 -10.77 -19.55
N TYR A 450 24.74 -10.86 -19.21
CA TYR A 450 25.83 -11.01 -20.20
C TYR A 450 26.00 -12.45 -20.69
N ASP A 451 25.98 -13.40 -19.78
CA ASP A 451 26.40 -14.79 -20.09
C ASP A 451 25.23 -15.66 -20.56
N ARG A 452 23.98 -15.28 -20.18
CA ARG A 452 22.78 -16.10 -20.46
C ARG A 452 21.60 -15.25 -20.97
N PRO A 453 21.76 -14.48 -22.05
CA PRO A 453 20.72 -13.56 -22.54
C PRO A 453 19.40 -14.28 -22.89
N GLN A 454 19.46 -15.58 -23.27
CA GLN A 454 18.27 -16.40 -23.49
C GLN A 454 17.46 -16.66 -22.20
N HIS A 455 18.13 -16.77 -21.04
CA HIS A 455 17.43 -16.88 -19.73
C HIS A 455 16.76 -15.56 -19.37
N ILE A 456 17.45 -14.42 -19.58
CA ILE A 456 16.85 -13.08 -19.40
C ILE A 456 15.59 -12.95 -20.28
N ALA A 457 15.68 -13.30 -21.57
CA ALA A 457 14.54 -13.23 -22.47
C ALA A 457 13.37 -14.14 -22.03
N LYS A 458 13.67 -15.34 -21.51
CA LYS A 458 12.67 -16.26 -20.95
C LYS A 458 12.00 -15.67 -19.71
N MET A 459 12.79 -15.18 -18.75
CA MET A 459 12.26 -14.55 -17.54
C MET A 459 11.40 -13.31 -17.83
N VAL A 460 11.85 -12.44 -18.74
CA VAL A 460 11.08 -11.27 -19.18
C VAL A 460 9.71 -11.70 -19.75
N ARG A 461 9.68 -12.72 -20.59
CA ARG A 461 8.42 -13.26 -21.15
C ARG A 461 7.52 -13.78 -20.04
N THR A 462 8.04 -14.58 -19.11
CA THR A 462 7.28 -15.13 -17.98
C THR A 462 6.77 -14.01 -17.06
N ALA A 463 7.60 -13.01 -16.78
CA ALA A 463 7.25 -11.85 -15.94
C ALA A 463 6.08 -11.05 -16.55
N MET A 464 6.16 -10.70 -17.84
CA MET A 464 5.11 -9.91 -18.50
C MET A 464 3.77 -10.64 -18.63
N GLN A 465 3.76 -11.98 -18.55
CA GLN A 465 2.55 -12.81 -18.56
C GLN A 465 1.89 -12.94 -17.18
N GLN A 466 2.56 -12.52 -16.11
CA GLN A 466 1.95 -12.56 -14.78
C GLN A 466 0.74 -11.61 -14.72
N ASP A 467 -0.28 -12.05 -14.01
CA ASP A 467 -1.49 -11.29 -13.79
C ASP A 467 -1.72 -11.06 -12.29
N TYR A 468 -1.56 -9.80 -11.88
CA TYR A 468 -1.85 -9.28 -10.55
C TYR A 468 -2.95 -8.22 -10.63
N SER A 469 -3.97 -8.43 -11.46
CA SER A 469 -5.12 -7.53 -11.59
C SER A 469 -5.94 -7.45 -10.31
N TRP A 470 -6.66 -6.35 -10.13
CA TRP A 470 -7.60 -6.19 -9.05
C TRP A 470 -8.75 -7.21 -9.11
N GLU A 471 -9.12 -7.70 -10.28
CA GLU A 471 -10.12 -8.75 -10.46
C GLU A 471 -9.75 -10.04 -9.71
N LYS A 472 -8.46 -10.43 -9.74
CA LYS A 472 -7.96 -11.58 -8.95
C LYS A 472 -8.01 -11.34 -7.45
N SER A 473 -7.61 -10.15 -7.01
CA SER A 473 -7.65 -9.79 -5.60
C SER A 473 -9.10 -9.70 -5.10
N ALA A 474 -9.99 -9.09 -5.89
CA ALA A 474 -11.40 -8.93 -5.53
C ALA A 474 -12.10 -10.27 -5.28
N ALA A 475 -11.80 -11.30 -6.07
CA ALA A 475 -12.36 -12.65 -5.85
C ALA A 475 -11.95 -13.22 -4.48
N GLN A 476 -10.74 -12.92 -3.99
CA GLN A 476 -10.30 -13.32 -2.64
C GLN A 476 -11.02 -12.50 -1.56
N TYR A 477 -11.24 -11.19 -1.81
CA TYR A 477 -12.04 -10.36 -0.90
C TYR A 477 -13.49 -10.82 -0.82
N GLU A 478 -14.12 -11.26 -1.92
CA GLU A 478 -15.48 -11.86 -1.86
C GLU A 478 -15.50 -13.10 -0.95
N ALA A 479 -14.49 -13.96 -1.02
CA ALA A 479 -14.38 -15.13 -0.13
C ALA A 479 -14.19 -14.71 1.35
N LEU A 480 -13.37 -13.68 1.58
CA LEU A 480 -13.13 -13.10 2.91
C LEU A 480 -14.42 -12.50 3.50
N TYR A 481 -15.21 -11.78 2.69
CA TYR A 481 -16.50 -11.23 3.11
C TYR A 481 -17.49 -12.33 3.49
N ALA A 482 -17.55 -13.41 2.72
CA ALA A 482 -18.37 -14.56 3.06
C ALA A 482 -17.94 -15.20 4.40
N GLN A 483 -16.63 -15.28 4.69
CA GLN A 483 -16.12 -15.74 5.98
C GLN A 483 -16.51 -14.78 7.11
N ALA A 484 -16.35 -13.47 6.93
CA ALA A 484 -16.74 -12.47 7.92
C ALA A 484 -18.21 -12.57 8.28
N MET A 485 -19.08 -12.73 7.29
CA MET A 485 -20.53 -12.89 7.49
C MET A 485 -20.87 -14.18 8.25
N ARG A 486 -20.18 -15.30 7.98
CA ARG A 486 -20.34 -16.54 8.78
C ARG A 486 -19.95 -16.31 10.25
N ASN A 487 -18.81 -15.66 10.48
CA ASN A 487 -18.33 -15.36 11.84
C ASN A 487 -19.27 -14.42 12.60
N ARG A 488 -19.93 -13.49 11.87
CA ARG A 488 -20.95 -12.62 12.43
C ARG A 488 -22.28 -13.33 12.67
N GLY A 489 -22.55 -14.44 12.00
CA GLY A 489 -23.84 -15.15 12.02
C GLY A 489 -24.91 -14.46 11.16
N SER A 490 -24.49 -13.76 10.10
CA SER A 490 -25.36 -13.02 9.18
C SER A 490 -25.47 -13.67 7.78
N LEU A 491 -24.94 -14.85 7.62
CA LEU A 491 -25.00 -15.67 6.39
C LEU A 491 -26.02 -16.79 6.57
#